data_145647dbee44a4b3b7760fe4c8ad6f81
#
_entry.id   145647dbee44a4b3b7760fe4c8ad6f81
#
_cell.length_a   1.000
_cell.length_b   1.000
_cell.length_c   1.000
_cell.angle_alpha   90.00
_cell.angle_beta   90.00
_cell.angle_gamma   90.00
#
_symmetry.space_group_name_H-M   'P 1'
#
loop_
_entity.id
_entity.type
_entity.pdbx_description
1 polymer ?
#
loop_
_entity_poly.entity_id
_entity_poly.type
_entity_poly.pdbx_seq_one_letter_code
_entity_poly.pdbx_strand_id
1 'polypeptide(L)'
;RRQRQMCIRDRGKPEYVENFMRFIAQELREYMAQLGFKTVDEMVGRSDLLEPKDDVKNIDLSKILNNPFTSSKHSRHEKNNEYDFKLNEVKDTTVLYKQFKEALDKHQGKEIDVRVTNIDRSFGTLFGSEITKKYGTSLEEDTFKVNCYGAGGQSFGAFIPQGLTLHLYGDSNDYFGKGLSGGKLIVVPPKDSTIKPEDNIIIGNVALYGATSGEVYINGVAGERFAVRNSGAHAVVEGIGDHGIEYMTGGMAVSYTHLTL
;
A
#
# COMPACT_ATOMS: atom_id res chain seq x y z
N ARG A 1 -23.52 -13.78 -5.94
CA ARG A 1 -22.89 -12.52 -5.51
C ARG A 1 -22.15 -11.80 -6.64
N ARG A 2 -21.32 -12.47 -7.45
CA ARG A 2 -20.58 -11.86 -8.58
C ARG A 2 -21.47 -11.15 -9.60
N GLN A 3 -22.56 -11.79 -10.05
CA GLN A 3 -23.50 -11.21 -11.00
C GLN A 3 -24.20 -9.95 -10.48
N ARG A 4 -24.54 -9.92 -9.18
CA ARG A 4 -25.20 -8.75 -8.56
C ARG A 4 -24.28 -7.53 -8.47
N GLN A 5 -23.00 -7.74 -8.21
CA GLN A 5 -22.01 -6.65 -8.16
C GLN A 5 -21.66 -6.12 -9.57
N MET A 6 -21.58 -6.98 -10.58
CA MET A 6 -21.45 -6.56 -11.97
C MET A 6 -22.62 -5.67 -12.41
N CYS A 7 -23.87 -6.08 -12.12
CA CYS A 7 -25.05 -5.27 -12.46
C CYS A 7 -25.07 -3.90 -11.79
N ILE A 8 -24.53 -3.75 -10.58
CA ILE A 8 -24.41 -2.45 -9.90
C ILE A 8 -23.36 -1.57 -10.58
N ARG A 9 -22.22 -2.14 -10.98
CA ARG A 9 -21.17 -1.42 -11.71
C ARG A 9 -21.64 -0.92 -13.07
N ASP A 10 -22.39 -1.74 -13.80
CA ASP A 10 -22.86 -1.43 -15.14
C ASP A 10 -23.98 -0.38 -15.17
N ARG A 11 -24.62 -0.11 -14.03
CA ARG A 11 -25.63 0.93 -13.85
C ARG A 11 -25.08 2.23 -13.28
N GLY A 12 -23.85 2.24 -12.78
CA GLY A 12 -23.18 3.43 -12.28
C GLY A 12 -22.80 4.36 -13.43
N LYS A 13 -23.09 5.65 -13.26
CA LYS A 13 -22.64 6.70 -14.19
C LYS A 13 -21.74 7.69 -13.45
N PRO A 14 -20.68 8.20 -14.08
CA PRO A 14 -19.81 9.20 -13.46
C PRO A 14 -20.58 10.41 -12.93
N GLU A 15 -21.63 10.83 -13.64
CA GLU A 15 -22.48 11.96 -13.29
C GLU A 15 -23.19 11.75 -11.94
N TYR A 16 -23.47 10.52 -11.54
CA TYR A 16 -24.08 10.23 -10.24
C TYR A 16 -23.10 10.51 -9.10
N VAL A 17 -21.82 10.22 -9.30
CA VAL A 17 -20.77 10.54 -8.32
C VAL A 17 -20.57 12.04 -8.25
N GLU A 18 -20.53 12.73 -9.39
CA GLU A 18 -20.43 14.19 -9.44
C GLU A 18 -21.60 14.86 -8.71
N ASN A 19 -22.82 14.46 -9.00
CA ASN A 19 -24.01 14.97 -8.35
C ASN A 19 -24.00 14.71 -6.84
N PHE A 20 -23.58 13.52 -6.42
CA PHE A 20 -23.47 13.20 -5.00
C PHE A 20 -22.48 14.12 -4.28
N MET A 21 -21.32 14.36 -4.88
CA MET A 21 -20.33 15.28 -4.32
C MET A 21 -20.83 16.74 -4.28
N ARG A 22 -21.60 17.15 -5.30
CA ARG A 22 -22.25 18.48 -5.32
C ARG A 22 -23.30 18.61 -4.21
N PHE A 23 -24.07 17.56 -3.93
CA PHE A 23 -25.04 17.59 -2.83
C PHE A 23 -24.35 17.67 -1.47
N ILE A 24 -23.25 16.95 -1.26
CA ILE A 24 -22.45 17.07 -0.02
C ILE A 24 -21.91 18.48 0.12
N ALA A 25 -21.39 19.08 -0.93
CA ALA A 25 -20.88 20.44 -0.90
C ALA A 25 -21.99 21.47 -0.60
N GLN A 26 -23.18 21.27 -1.14
CA GLN A 26 -24.32 22.13 -0.88
C GLN A 26 -24.81 22.01 0.56
N GLU A 27 -24.93 20.79 1.08
CA GLU A 27 -25.29 20.53 2.48
C GLU A 27 -24.28 21.18 3.44
N LEU A 28 -22.98 21.04 3.18
CA LEU A 28 -21.94 21.72 3.94
C LEU A 28 -22.12 23.24 3.94
N ARG A 29 -22.43 23.85 2.78
CA ARG A 29 -22.67 25.28 2.67
C ARG A 29 -23.87 25.72 3.52
N GLU A 30 -24.93 24.94 3.59
CA GLU A 30 -26.12 25.22 4.40
C GLU A 30 -25.78 25.15 5.89
N TYR A 31 -25.03 24.16 6.35
CA TYR A 31 -24.56 24.12 7.73
C TYR A 31 -23.61 25.28 8.06
N MET A 32 -22.69 25.62 7.17
CA MET A 32 -21.81 26.77 7.36
C MET A 32 -22.60 28.10 7.49
N ALA A 33 -23.63 28.26 6.68
CA ALA A 33 -24.48 29.47 6.74
C ALA A 33 -25.24 29.51 8.07
N GLN A 34 -25.78 28.40 8.55
CA GLN A 34 -26.45 28.31 9.86
C GLN A 34 -25.52 28.65 11.02
N LEU A 35 -24.24 28.21 10.92
CA LEU A 35 -23.20 28.43 11.92
C LEU A 35 -22.53 29.82 11.79
N GLY A 36 -22.82 30.58 10.74
CA GLY A 36 -22.26 31.91 10.50
C GLY A 36 -20.85 31.92 9.90
N PHE A 37 -20.37 30.80 9.34
CA PHE A 37 -19.07 30.70 8.66
C PHE A 37 -19.16 31.04 7.17
N LYS A 38 -18.23 31.86 6.69
CA LYS A 38 -18.14 32.22 5.26
C LYS A 38 -17.23 31.26 4.47
N THR A 39 -16.22 30.72 5.12
CA THR A 39 -15.24 29.79 4.50
C THR A 39 -15.04 28.57 5.36
N VAL A 40 -14.61 27.47 4.74
CA VAL A 40 -14.22 26.24 5.45
C VAL A 40 -13.03 26.50 6.38
N ASP A 41 -12.09 27.34 5.95
CA ASP A 41 -10.90 27.70 6.75
C ASP A 41 -11.29 28.40 8.08
N GLU A 42 -12.37 29.19 8.11
CA GLU A 42 -12.87 29.77 9.34
C GLU A 42 -13.46 28.75 10.31
N MET A 43 -13.98 27.64 9.79
CA MET A 43 -14.60 26.57 10.59
C MET A 43 -13.59 25.53 11.07
N VAL A 44 -12.52 25.28 10.30
CA VAL A 44 -11.54 24.26 10.63
C VAL A 44 -10.86 24.53 11.96
N GLY A 45 -10.81 23.51 12.82
CA GLY A 45 -10.18 23.58 14.14
C GLY A 45 -10.93 24.38 15.20
N ARG A 46 -12.19 24.77 14.96
CA ARG A 46 -13.03 25.49 15.93
C ARG A 46 -13.67 24.55 16.95
N SER A 47 -12.84 23.78 17.65
CA SER A 47 -13.32 22.91 18.74
C SER A 47 -13.92 23.67 19.91
N ASP A 48 -13.64 24.95 20.04
CA ASP A 48 -14.26 25.88 21.01
C ASP A 48 -15.77 26.10 20.79
N LEU A 49 -16.28 25.68 19.63
CA LEU A 49 -17.71 25.76 19.29
C LEU A 49 -18.42 24.40 19.39
N LEU A 50 -17.75 23.38 19.87
CA LEU A 50 -18.31 22.04 20.05
C LEU A 50 -18.66 21.82 21.53
N GLU A 51 -19.81 21.23 21.77
CA GLU A 51 -20.28 20.80 23.09
C GLU A 51 -20.56 19.30 23.09
N PRO A 52 -20.22 18.57 24.17
CA PRO A 52 -20.62 17.17 24.32
C PRO A 52 -22.15 17.07 24.32
N LYS A 53 -22.68 16.02 23.70
CA LYS A 53 -24.12 15.72 23.85
C LYS A 53 -24.43 15.30 25.27
N ASP A 54 -25.64 15.60 25.74
CA ASP A 54 -26.10 15.32 27.13
C ASP A 54 -26.03 13.84 27.54
N ASP A 55 -26.06 12.94 26.58
CA ASP A 55 -25.99 11.47 26.78
C ASP A 55 -24.54 10.96 26.93
N VAL A 56 -23.53 11.75 26.63
CA VAL A 56 -22.09 11.38 26.73
C VAL A 56 -21.52 11.75 28.08
N LYS A 57 -22.04 11.16 29.15
CA LYS A 57 -21.63 11.50 30.53
C LYS A 57 -20.40 10.73 31.04
N ASN A 58 -20.02 9.65 30.38
CA ASN A 58 -18.99 8.72 30.87
C ASN A 58 -17.62 8.90 30.18
N ILE A 59 -17.48 9.86 29.29
CA ILE A 59 -16.25 10.10 28.54
C ILE A 59 -15.82 11.55 28.76
N ASP A 60 -14.62 11.73 29.28
CA ASP A 60 -14.02 13.08 29.39
C ASP A 60 -13.50 13.54 28.02
N LEU A 61 -14.23 14.46 27.39
CA LEU A 61 -13.87 15.07 26.11
C LEU A 61 -13.09 16.38 26.26
N SER A 62 -12.80 16.83 27.47
CA SER A 62 -12.18 18.13 27.75
C SER A 62 -10.87 18.36 26.99
N LYS A 63 -10.04 17.31 26.85
CA LYS A 63 -8.77 17.39 26.12
C LYS A 63 -8.95 17.50 24.60
N ILE A 64 -10.01 16.92 24.04
CA ILE A 64 -10.32 16.98 22.61
C ILE A 64 -10.95 18.31 22.26
N LEU A 65 -11.83 18.82 23.14
CA LEU A 65 -12.54 20.08 22.93
C LEU A 65 -11.71 21.31 23.30
N ASN A 66 -10.60 21.12 24.03
CA ASN A 66 -9.70 22.22 24.36
C ASN A 66 -9.08 22.81 23.10
N ASN A 67 -9.33 24.09 22.87
CA ASN A 67 -8.73 24.82 21.77
C ASN A 67 -7.68 25.82 22.30
N PRO A 68 -6.39 25.47 22.29
CA PRO A 68 -5.34 26.37 22.77
C PRO A 68 -5.10 27.56 21.84
N PHE A 69 -5.72 27.59 20.64
CA PHE A 69 -5.50 28.58 19.60
C PHE A 69 -6.69 29.57 19.42
N THR A 70 -7.59 29.64 20.36
CA THR A 70 -8.79 30.54 20.27
C THR A 70 -8.46 32.01 20.03
N SER A 71 -7.28 32.44 20.46
CA SER A 71 -6.80 33.83 20.23
C SER A 71 -6.05 34.02 18.91
N SER A 72 -5.78 32.95 18.17
CA SER A 72 -5.05 33.02 16.90
C SER A 72 -5.96 33.57 15.78
N LYS A 73 -5.50 34.61 15.11
CA LYS A 73 -6.13 35.16 13.90
C LYS A 73 -5.75 34.37 12.64
N HIS A 74 -4.89 33.36 12.74
CA HIS A 74 -4.40 32.62 11.61
C HIS A 74 -5.32 31.44 11.28
N SER A 75 -5.48 31.19 9.99
CA SER A 75 -6.08 29.95 9.50
C SER A 75 -5.32 28.76 10.10
N ARG A 76 -6.04 27.76 10.56
CA ARG A 76 -5.46 26.53 11.12
C ARG A 76 -5.07 25.54 10.07
N HIS A 77 -5.32 25.88 8.82
CA HIS A 77 -4.80 25.18 7.65
C HIS A 77 -3.65 26.00 7.07
N GLU A 78 -2.45 25.48 7.18
CA GLU A 78 -1.27 26.11 6.61
C GLU A 78 -1.15 25.71 5.13
N LYS A 79 -1.56 26.60 4.23
CA LYS A 79 -1.62 26.37 2.79
C LYS A 79 -0.26 26.11 2.14
N ASN A 80 0.81 26.52 2.78
CA ASN A 80 2.19 26.40 2.27
C ASN A 80 2.99 25.27 2.92
N ASN A 81 2.36 24.47 3.78
CA ASN A 81 3.04 23.35 4.42
C ASN A 81 2.92 22.12 3.53
N GLU A 82 3.80 22.01 2.53
CA GLU A 82 3.93 20.81 1.73
C GLU A 82 4.53 19.69 2.60
N TYR A 83 3.87 18.55 2.61
CA TYR A 83 4.37 17.38 3.33
C TYR A 83 5.63 16.84 2.64
N ASP A 84 6.75 16.87 3.34
CA ASP A 84 7.98 16.26 2.86
C ASP A 84 7.95 14.75 3.11
N PHE A 85 7.82 13.98 2.04
CA PHE A 85 7.85 12.51 2.07
C PHE A 85 9.26 11.95 2.28
N LYS A 86 10.28 12.78 2.34
CA LYS A 86 11.70 12.40 2.53
C LYS A 86 12.17 11.31 1.57
N LEU A 87 11.74 11.39 0.32
CA LEU A 87 12.07 10.40 -0.71
C LEU A 87 13.56 10.30 -1.02
N ASN A 88 14.33 11.32 -0.66
CA ASN A 88 15.78 11.33 -0.74
C ASN A 88 16.48 10.51 0.35
N GLU A 89 15.77 10.17 1.43
CA GLU A 89 16.30 9.40 2.58
C GLU A 89 16.01 7.90 2.48
N VAL A 90 15.03 7.49 1.65
CA VAL A 90 14.62 6.08 1.53
C VAL A 90 15.69 5.22 0.87
N LYS A 91 15.72 3.91 1.18
CA LYS A 91 16.74 2.98 0.64
C LYS A 91 16.70 2.84 -0.87
N ASP A 92 15.56 3.00 -1.51
CA ASP A 92 15.48 3.03 -2.96
C ASP A 92 16.40 4.10 -3.56
N THR A 93 16.42 5.30 -2.96
CA THR A 93 17.27 6.42 -3.39
C THR A 93 18.69 6.30 -2.89
N THR A 94 18.87 5.97 -1.61
CA THR A 94 20.20 6.00 -0.96
C THR A 94 21.05 4.76 -1.25
N VAL A 95 20.41 3.63 -1.56
CA VAL A 95 21.07 2.33 -1.80
C VAL A 95 20.80 1.84 -3.21
N LEU A 96 19.52 1.51 -3.57
CA LEU A 96 19.23 0.83 -4.83
C LEU A 96 19.66 1.68 -6.03
N TYR A 97 19.18 2.90 -6.12
CA TYR A 97 19.52 3.77 -7.26
C TYR A 97 21.02 4.01 -7.38
N LYS A 98 21.72 4.23 -6.25
CA LYS A 98 23.19 4.43 -6.28
C LYS A 98 23.94 3.19 -6.74
N GLN A 99 23.52 2.02 -6.24
CA GLN A 99 24.17 0.76 -6.56
C GLN A 99 23.92 0.31 -8.00
N PHE A 100 22.70 0.53 -8.50
CA PHE A 100 22.29 0.08 -9.83
C PHE A 100 22.45 1.11 -10.93
N LYS A 101 22.74 2.38 -10.64
CA LYS A 101 22.78 3.48 -11.62
C LYS A 101 23.56 3.12 -12.88
N GLU A 102 24.80 2.66 -12.73
CA GLU A 102 25.64 2.30 -13.87
C GLU A 102 25.08 1.12 -14.67
N ALA A 103 24.61 0.08 -13.96
CA ALA A 103 23.99 -1.10 -14.58
C ALA A 103 22.69 -0.74 -15.30
N LEU A 104 21.87 0.14 -14.68
CA LEU A 104 20.67 0.69 -15.27
C LEU A 104 20.99 1.49 -16.55
N ASP A 105 22.06 2.28 -16.55
CA ASP A 105 22.47 3.08 -17.72
C ASP A 105 23.01 2.25 -18.85
N LYS A 106 23.73 1.18 -18.55
CA LYS A 106 24.37 0.28 -19.53
C LYS A 106 23.51 -0.92 -19.95
N HIS A 107 22.30 -1.06 -19.44
CA HIS A 107 21.44 -2.26 -19.64
C HIS A 107 22.22 -3.55 -19.25
N GLN A 108 22.84 -3.54 -18.09
CA GLN A 108 23.70 -4.62 -17.63
C GLN A 108 23.10 -5.28 -16.38
N GLY A 109 23.00 -6.60 -16.37
CA GLY A 109 22.54 -7.35 -15.21
C GLY A 109 23.42 -7.10 -13.99
N LYS A 110 22.78 -6.97 -12.83
CA LYS A 110 23.49 -6.78 -11.55
C LYS A 110 22.72 -7.35 -10.39
N GLU A 111 23.44 -7.91 -9.44
CA GLU A 111 22.93 -8.41 -8.17
C GLU A 111 23.61 -7.73 -7.00
N ILE A 112 22.84 -7.42 -5.95
CA ILE A 112 23.33 -6.79 -4.72
C ILE A 112 22.65 -7.36 -3.49
N ASP A 113 23.33 -7.22 -2.35
CA ASP A 113 22.80 -7.58 -1.02
C ASP A 113 22.43 -6.31 -0.25
N VAL A 114 21.24 -6.31 0.37
CA VAL A 114 20.74 -5.17 1.14
C VAL A 114 20.10 -5.63 2.44
N ARG A 115 20.46 -4.99 3.53
CA ARG A 115 19.75 -5.18 4.80
C ARG A 115 18.51 -4.31 4.86
N VAL A 116 17.37 -4.91 5.15
CA VAL A 116 16.08 -4.22 5.25
C VAL A 116 15.49 -4.33 6.65
N THR A 117 14.67 -3.36 7.02
CA THR A 117 13.95 -3.32 8.30
C THR A 117 12.49 -2.97 8.05
N ASN A 118 11.64 -3.20 9.03
CA ASN A 118 10.20 -2.92 8.94
C ASN A 118 9.83 -1.44 8.72
N ILE A 119 10.76 -0.53 8.90
CA ILE A 119 10.57 0.90 8.60
C ILE A 119 10.91 1.25 7.15
N ASP A 120 11.54 0.35 6.40
CA ASP A 120 11.82 0.52 4.95
C ASP A 120 10.54 0.24 4.15
N ARG A 121 9.61 1.17 4.20
CA ARG A 121 8.29 1.05 3.55
C ARG A 121 8.42 1.25 2.04
N SER A 122 7.60 0.51 1.28
CA SER A 122 7.55 0.59 -0.19
C SER A 122 8.91 0.36 -0.88
N PHE A 123 9.79 -0.46 -0.26
CA PHE A 123 11.11 -0.78 -0.79
C PHE A 123 10.99 -1.41 -2.19
N GLY A 124 11.78 -0.93 -3.12
CA GLY A 124 11.78 -1.34 -4.53
C GLY A 124 10.86 -0.51 -5.44
N THR A 125 9.90 0.24 -4.89
CA THR A 125 8.91 0.98 -5.68
C THR A 125 9.51 2.13 -6.49
N LEU A 126 10.32 2.99 -5.86
CA LEU A 126 10.94 4.12 -6.55
C LEU A 126 11.97 3.64 -7.57
N PHE A 127 12.78 2.67 -7.22
CA PHE A 127 13.74 2.08 -8.16
C PHE A 127 13.01 1.40 -9.33
N GLY A 128 11.93 0.68 -9.07
CA GLY A 128 11.04 0.11 -10.10
C GLY A 128 10.46 1.17 -11.03
N SER A 129 10.11 2.35 -10.51
CA SER A 129 9.68 3.48 -11.34
C SER A 129 10.79 3.95 -12.31
N GLU A 130 12.03 4.02 -11.87
CA GLU A 130 13.16 4.39 -12.74
C GLU A 130 13.40 3.33 -13.84
N ILE A 131 13.27 2.05 -13.51
CA ILE A 131 13.31 0.96 -14.49
C ILE A 131 12.20 1.16 -15.53
N THR A 132 10.96 1.36 -15.08
CA THR A 132 9.81 1.53 -15.99
C THR A 132 9.95 2.75 -16.89
N LYS A 133 10.41 3.88 -16.37
CA LYS A 133 10.65 5.09 -17.17
C LYS A 133 11.66 4.85 -18.30
N LYS A 134 12.67 4.02 -18.04
CA LYS A 134 13.76 3.80 -18.99
C LYS A 134 13.50 2.67 -19.97
N TYR A 135 12.88 1.60 -19.52
CA TYR A 135 12.75 0.34 -20.26
C TYR A 135 11.31 -0.15 -20.48
N GLY A 136 10.33 0.46 -19.81
CA GLY A 136 8.96 -0.03 -19.88
C GLY A 136 8.87 -1.47 -19.37
N THR A 137 8.45 -2.39 -20.22
CA THR A 137 8.32 -3.83 -19.95
C THR A 137 9.33 -4.67 -20.75
N SER A 138 10.42 -4.07 -21.26
CA SER A 138 11.33 -4.73 -22.19
C SER A 138 12.53 -5.42 -21.53
N LEU A 139 12.69 -5.31 -20.21
CA LEU A 139 13.79 -5.96 -19.51
C LEU A 139 13.56 -7.48 -19.41
N GLU A 140 14.65 -8.23 -19.56
CA GLU A 140 14.65 -9.65 -19.25
C GLU A 140 14.47 -9.89 -17.76
N GLU A 141 13.87 -11.00 -17.40
CA GLU A 141 13.77 -11.42 -16.00
C GLU A 141 15.15 -11.43 -15.32
N ASP A 142 15.13 -11.16 -14.02
CA ASP A 142 16.33 -11.21 -13.20
C ASP A 142 17.48 -10.29 -13.65
N THR A 143 17.20 -9.27 -14.45
CA THR A 143 18.21 -8.27 -14.85
C THR A 143 18.78 -7.56 -13.61
N PHE A 144 17.93 -7.12 -12.71
CA PHE A 144 18.31 -6.51 -11.43
C PHE A 144 17.82 -7.38 -10.27
N LYS A 145 18.75 -7.89 -9.47
CA LYS A 145 18.45 -8.75 -8.32
C LYS A 145 18.89 -8.07 -7.03
N VAL A 146 18.02 -8.11 -6.04
CA VAL A 146 18.30 -7.63 -4.70
C VAL A 146 18.03 -8.74 -3.69
N ASN A 147 19.07 -9.23 -3.05
CA ASN A 147 18.93 -10.11 -1.89
C ASN A 147 18.73 -9.25 -0.65
N CYS A 148 17.57 -9.33 -0.06
CA CYS A 148 17.17 -8.56 1.10
C CYS A 148 17.23 -9.43 2.36
N TYR A 149 17.87 -8.91 3.41
CA TYR A 149 18.02 -9.63 4.69
C TYR A 149 17.34 -8.85 5.81
N GLY A 150 16.36 -9.43 6.46
CA GLY A 150 15.66 -8.85 7.59
C GLY A 150 14.15 -8.77 7.42
N ALA A 151 13.50 -7.73 7.94
CA ALA A 151 12.07 -7.56 7.88
C ALA A 151 11.67 -6.53 6.80
N GLY A 152 10.92 -6.95 5.81
CA GLY A 152 10.34 -6.07 4.81
C GLY A 152 9.24 -5.19 5.40
N GLY A 153 9.32 -3.88 5.18
CA GLY A 153 8.31 -2.93 5.62
C GLY A 153 6.99 -3.05 4.86
N GLN A 154 6.01 -2.27 5.27
CA GLN A 154 4.72 -2.19 4.59
C GLN A 154 4.90 -1.86 3.10
N SER A 155 4.16 -2.56 2.23
CA SER A 155 4.23 -2.40 0.76
C SER A 155 5.60 -2.76 0.15
N PHE A 156 6.36 -3.66 0.77
CA PHE A 156 7.61 -4.16 0.19
C PHE A 156 7.34 -4.76 -1.21
N GLY A 157 8.14 -4.37 -2.19
CA GLY A 157 7.98 -4.82 -3.58
C GLY A 157 6.72 -4.32 -4.30
N ALA A 158 6.06 -3.29 -3.78
CA ALA A 158 4.88 -2.74 -4.45
C ALA A 158 5.22 -2.18 -5.83
N PHE A 159 4.40 -2.51 -6.82
CA PHE A 159 4.47 -2.01 -8.21
C PHE A 159 5.77 -2.34 -8.96
N ILE A 160 6.61 -3.24 -8.46
CA ILE A 160 7.87 -3.54 -9.16
C ILE A 160 7.61 -4.12 -10.55
N PRO A 161 8.36 -3.62 -11.56
CA PRO A 161 8.20 -4.03 -12.95
C PRO A 161 9.03 -5.26 -13.30
N GLN A 162 8.79 -5.78 -14.50
CA GLN A 162 9.63 -6.81 -15.11
C GLN A 162 11.11 -6.42 -15.09
N GLY A 163 11.98 -7.40 -14.87
CA GLY A 163 13.41 -7.24 -14.76
C GLY A 163 13.93 -6.97 -13.35
N LEU A 164 13.06 -6.63 -12.39
CA LEU A 164 13.44 -6.47 -10.98
C LEU A 164 12.99 -7.67 -10.14
N THR A 165 13.94 -8.30 -9.48
CA THR A 165 13.74 -9.41 -8.55
C THR A 165 14.15 -9.00 -7.15
N LEU A 166 13.24 -9.12 -6.19
CA LEU A 166 13.54 -8.96 -4.77
C LEU A 166 13.42 -10.31 -4.07
N HIS A 167 14.51 -10.79 -3.50
CA HIS A 167 14.56 -12.02 -2.73
C HIS A 167 14.74 -11.66 -1.24
N LEU A 168 13.71 -11.85 -0.44
CA LEU A 168 13.71 -11.52 0.98
C LEU A 168 13.96 -12.77 1.83
N TYR A 169 15.04 -12.77 2.57
CA TYR A 169 15.35 -13.72 3.63
C TYR A 169 14.86 -13.14 4.96
N GLY A 170 13.60 -13.39 5.28
CA GLY A 170 12.91 -12.80 6.41
C GLY A 170 11.39 -12.86 6.30
N ASP A 171 10.74 -11.82 6.79
CA ASP A 171 9.29 -11.63 6.78
C ASP A 171 8.93 -10.26 6.21
N SER A 172 7.66 -10.02 5.93
CA SER A 172 7.19 -8.70 5.45
C SER A 172 5.83 -8.33 6.02
N ASN A 173 5.62 -7.04 6.15
CA ASN A 173 4.35 -6.47 6.61
C ASN A 173 3.27 -6.50 5.51
N ASP A 174 2.14 -5.84 5.79
CA ASP A 174 0.98 -5.75 4.90
C ASP A 174 1.31 -5.15 3.52
N TYR A 175 0.45 -5.44 2.54
CA TYR A 175 0.54 -4.96 1.17
C TYR A 175 1.80 -5.38 0.41
N PHE A 176 2.44 -6.48 0.82
CA PHE A 176 3.56 -7.06 0.08
C PHE A 176 3.18 -7.28 -1.39
N GLY A 177 4.00 -6.79 -2.32
CA GLY A 177 3.76 -6.92 -3.76
C GLY A 177 2.47 -6.28 -4.27
N LYS A 178 1.88 -5.32 -3.54
CA LYS A 178 0.71 -4.58 -4.00
C LYS A 178 0.93 -4.03 -5.41
N GLY A 179 0.01 -4.31 -6.32
CA GLY A 179 0.10 -3.81 -7.69
C GLY A 179 1.31 -4.34 -8.47
N LEU A 180 1.85 -5.50 -8.12
CA LEU A 180 2.98 -6.14 -8.82
C LEU A 180 2.75 -6.08 -10.35
N SER A 181 3.74 -5.59 -11.09
CA SER A 181 3.62 -5.23 -12.50
C SER A 181 4.70 -5.89 -13.36
N GLY A 182 4.97 -7.17 -13.14
CA GLY A 182 5.92 -7.97 -13.92
C GLY A 182 7.18 -8.37 -13.19
N GLY A 183 7.45 -7.81 -12.02
CA GLY A 183 8.61 -8.18 -11.20
C GLY A 183 8.48 -9.55 -10.54
N LYS A 184 9.56 -9.97 -9.91
CA LYS A 184 9.63 -11.23 -9.17
C LYS A 184 9.87 -10.99 -7.68
N LEU A 185 9.07 -11.63 -6.84
CA LEU A 185 9.17 -11.57 -5.39
C LEU A 185 9.36 -12.97 -4.82
N ILE A 186 10.39 -13.13 -4.02
CA ILE A 186 10.69 -14.39 -3.34
C ILE A 186 10.84 -14.09 -1.85
N VAL A 187 10.16 -14.85 -1.00
CA VAL A 187 10.31 -14.74 0.46
C VAL A 187 10.54 -16.11 1.05
N VAL A 188 11.60 -16.20 1.83
CA VAL A 188 11.95 -17.41 2.57
C VAL A 188 12.36 -17.04 3.99
N PRO A 189 12.08 -17.88 4.99
CA PRO A 189 12.61 -17.68 6.34
C PRO A 189 14.14 -17.61 6.33
N PRO A 190 14.78 -16.92 7.28
CA PRO A 190 16.22 -16.94 7.44
C PRO A 190 16.73 -18.37 7.63
N LYS A 191 17.94 -18.67 7.13
CA LYS A 191 18.52 -20.04 7.16
C LYS A 191 18.70 -20.61 8.57
N ASP A 192 18.85 -19.75 9.55
CA ASP A 192 18.99 -20.09 10.98
C ASP A 192 17.64 -20.08 11.72
N SER A 193 16.56 -19.83 11.03
CA SER A 193 15.22 -19.88 11.59
C SER A 193 14.80 -21.31 11.91
N THR A 194 14.20 -21.48 13.08
CA THR A 194 13.62 -22.77 13.53
C THR A 194 12.13 -22.89 13.29
N ILE A 195 11.51 -21.86 12.69
CA ILE A 195 10.08 -21.87 12.36
C ILE A 195 9.80 -22.88 11.24
N LYS A 196 8.63 -23.48 11.29
CA LYS A 196 8.08 -24.26 10.18
C LYS A 196 7.31 -23.30 9.28
N PRO A 197 7.75 -23.11 8.03
CA PRO A 197 7.13 -22.13 7.15
C PRO A 197 5.63 -22.36 6.93
N GLU A 198 5.22 -23.60 6.79
CA GLU A 198 3.83 -24.00 6.56
C GLU A 198 2.89 -23.67 7.74
N ASP A 199 3.42 -23.51 8.94
CA ASP A 199 2.65 -23.23 10.15
C ASP A 199 2.73 -21.74 10.59
N ASN A 200 3.50 -20.91 9.85
CA ASN A 200 3.78 -19.55 10.31
C ASN A 200 3.51 -18.50 9.23
N ILE A 201 2.83 -17.42 9.65
CA ILE A 201 2.61 -16.24 8.80
C ILE A 201 3.92 -15.47 8.68
N ILE A 202 4.44 -15.35 7.45
CA ILE A 202 5.64 -14.56 7.14
C ILE A 202 5.36 -13.35 6.27
N ILE A 203 4.15 -13.26 5.72
CA ILE A 203 3.67 -12.10 4.96
C ILE A 203 2.39 -11.59 5.60
N GLY A 204 2.29 -10.29 5.80
CA GLY A 204 1.09 -9.64 6.34
C GLY A 204 -0.13 -9.74 5.42
N ASN A 205 -1.15 -8.96 5.76
CA ASN A 205 -2.43 -8.96 5.06
C ASN A 205 -2.37 -8.23 3.71
N VAL A 206 -3.33 -8.53 2.85
CA VAL A 206 -3.57 -7.83 1.57
C VAL A 206 -2.37 -7.91 0.61
N ALA A 207 -1.56 -8.95 0.73
CA ALA A 207 -0.46 -9.19 -0.19
C ALA A 207 -0.98 -9.37 -1.62
N LEU A 208 -0.22 -8.87 -2.62
CA LEU A 208 -0.54 -8.93 -4.06
C LEU A 208 -1.87 -8.27 -4.45
N TYR A 209 -2.39 -7.36 -3.64
CA TYR A 209 -3.62 -6.65 -3.99
C TYR A 209 -3.49 -5.93 -5.35
N GLY A 210 -4.37 -6.28 -6.29
CA GLY A 210 -4.39 -5.65 -7.60
C GLY A 210 -3.16 -5.95 -8.47
N ALA A 211 -2.42 -7.03 -8.20
CA ALA A 211 -1.30 -7.47 -9.03
C ALA A 211 -1.78 -7.76 -10.47
N THR A 212 -1.01 -7.32 -11.46
CA THR A 212 -1.36 -7.42 -12.88
C THR A 212 -0.51 -8.41 -13.66
N SER A 213 0.73 -8.64 -13.21
CA SER A 213 1.68 -9.59 -13.80
C SER A 213 2.86 -9.80 -12.85
N GLY A 214 3.69 -10.80 -13.14
CA GLY A 214 4.88 -11.14 -12.36
C GLY A 214 4.77 -12.46 -11.62
N GLU A 215 5.80 -12.80 -10.88
CA GLU A 215 5.94 -14.07 -10.18
C GLU A 215 6.21 -13.87 -8.69
N VAL A 216 5.58 -14.71 -7.86
CA VAL A 216 5.71 -14.62 -6.41
C VAL A 216 5.84 -16.01 -5.79
N TYR A 217 6.88 -16.19 -4.99
CA TYR A 217 7.17 -17.43 -4.30
C TYR A 217 7.34 -17.17 -2.80
N ILE A 218 6.43 -17.69 -2.00
CA ILE A 218 6.38 -17.46 -0.55
C ILE A 218 6.52 -18.81 0.16
N ASN A 219 7.66 -19.03 0.79
CA ASN A 219 7.87 -20.17 1.66
C ASN A 219 7.38 -19.81 3.08
N GLY A 220 6.10 -19.93 3.29
CA GLY A 220 5.38 -19.58 4.51
C GLY A 220 3.92 -19.19 4.24
N VAL A 221 3.20 -18.82 5.28
CA VAL A 221 1.78 -18.45 5.20
C VAL A 221 1.67 -16.93 4.98
N ALA A 222 0.77 -16.52 4.12
CA ALA A 222 0.34 -15.12 3.97
C ALA A 222 -0.91 -14.86 4.83
N GLY A 223 -1.05 -13.63 5.29
CA GLY A 223 -2.22 -13.18 6.03
C GLY A 223 -3.50 -13.16 5.20
N GLU A 224 -4.50 -12.45 5.69
CA GLU A 224 -5.82 -12.35 5.05
C GLU A 224 -5.77 -11.58 3.72
N ARG A 225 -6.76 -11.83 2.87
CA ARG A 225 -6.98 -11.12 1.60
C ARG A 225 -5.82 -11.22 0.62
N PHE A 226 -5.14 -12.37 0.60
CA PHE A 226 -4.07 -12.64 -0.35
C PHE A 226 -4.59 -12.60 -1.79
N ALA A 227 -3.84 -11.95 -2.70
CA ALA A 227 -4.09 -11.87 -4.15
C ALA A 227 -5.50 -11.36 -4.53
N VAL A 228 -6.13 -10.53 -3.69
CA VAL A 228 -7.41 -9.90 -4.03
C VAL A 228 -7.24 -9.01 -5.26
N ARG A 229 -8.15 -9.16 -6.23
CA ARG A 229 -8.10 -8.47 -7.54
C ARG A 229 -6.84 -8.77 -8.37
N ASN A 230 -6.19 -9.91 -8.16
CA ASN A 230 -5.14 -10.35 -9.07
C ASN A 230 -5.72 -10.53 -10.48
N SER A 231 -5.04 -10.00 -11.50
CA SER A 231 -5.46 -10.08 -12.90
C SER A 231 -4.43 -10.75 -13.82
N GLY A 232 -3.24 -11.13 -13.30
CA GLY A 232 -2.23 -11.76 -14.17
C GLY A 232 -0.97 -12.26 -13.46
N ALA A 233 -0.75 -11.95 -12.18
CA ALA A 233 0.40 -12.45 -11.46
C ALA A 233 0.25 -13.94 -11.11
N HIS A 234 1.38 -14.66 -11.09
CA HIS A 234 1.48 -16.05 -10.68
C HIS A 234 2.10 -16.12 -9.28
N ALA A 235 1.43 -16.77 -8.36
CA ALA A 235 1.86 -16.86 -6.98
C ALA A 235 1.80 -18.29 -6.43
N VAL A 236 2.84 -18.66 -5.67
CA VAL A 236 2.89 -19.90 -4.89
C VAL A 236 3.14 -19.56 -3.43
N VAL A 237 2.33 -20.09 -2.54
CA VAL A 237 2.37 -19.83 -1.10
C VAL A 237 1.97 -21.06 -0.32
N GLU A 238 2.55 -21.29 0.87
CA GLU A 238 2.23 -22.46 1.70
C GLU A 238 0.81 -22.40 2.26
N GLY A 239 0.35 -21.23 2.65
CA GLY A 239 -0.99 -21.02 3.16
C GLY A 239 -1.44 -19.57 3.08
N ILE A 240 -2.75 -19.35 3.18
CA ILE A 240 -3.36 -18.02 3.17
C ILE A 240 -4.45 -17.93 4.24
N GLY A 241 -4.65 -16.73 4.77
CA GLY A 241 -5.78 -16.41 5.64
C GLY A 241 -7.11 -16.27 4.90
N ASP A 242 -8.11 -15.77 5.59
CA ASP A 242 -9.47 -15.60 5.06
C ASP A 242 -9.55 -14.62 3.89
N HIS A 243 -10.59 -14.73 3.08
CA HIS A 243 -10.88 -13.84 1.96
C HIS A 243 -9.79 -13.79 0.87
N GLY A 244 -8.96 -14.84 0.76
CA GLY A 244 -7.96 -14.93 -0.31
C GLY A 244 -8.58 -15.02 -1.69
N ILE A 245 -7.87 -14.49 -2.70
CA ILE A 245 -8.18 -14.61 -4.14
C ILE A 245 -9.54 -13.99 -4.55
N GLU A 246 -10.16 -13.20 -3.69
CA GLU A 246 -11.43 -12.54 -4.01
C GLU A 246 -11.26 -11.62 -5.24
N TYR A 247 -12.25 -11.62 -6.11
CA TYR A 247 -12.28 -10.81 -7.34
C TYR A 247 -11.08 -11.04 -8.28
N MET A 248 -10.41 -12.19 -8.20
CA MET A 248 -9.38 -12.56 -9.15
C MET A 248 -9.97 -12.72 -10.55
N THR A 249 -9.34 -12.12 -11.55
CA THR A 249 -9.79 -12.13 -12.95
C THR A 249 -8.78 -12.81 -13.90
N GLY A 250 -7.57 -13.08 -13.46
CA GLY A 250 -6.52 -13.76 -14.23
C GLY A 250 -5.30 -14.07 -13.36
N GLY A 251 -4.28 -14.68 -13.96
CA GLY A 251 -3.11 -15.17 -13.24
C GLY A 251 -3.33 -16.55 -12.61
N MET A 252 -2.43 -16.92 -11.70
CA MET A 252 -2.46 -18.20 -10.99
C MET A 252 -2.11 -18.00 -9.51
N ALA A 253 -2.85 -18.63 -8.62
CA ALA A 253 -2.50 -18.69 -7.21
C ALA A 253 -2.58 -20.15 -6.73
N VAL A 254 -1.48 -20.66 -6.19
CA VAL A 254 -1.37 -22.01 -5.65
C VAL A 254 -1.09 -21.92 -4.15
N SER A 255 -1.97 -22.53 -3.36
CA SER A 255 -1.81 -22.64 -1.91
C SER A 255 -1.96 -24.09 -1.48
N TYR A 256 -1.15 -24.53 -0.52
CA TYR A 256 -1.19 -25.89 0.01
C TYR A 256 -2.19 -26.07 1.16
N THR A 257 -2.57 -24.99 1.85
CA THR A 257 -3.60 -25.10 2.88
C THR A 257 -4.98 -25.18 2.23
N HIS A 258 -5.82 -26.08 2.75
CA HIS A 258 -7.21 -26.16 2.33
C HIS A 258 -7.94 -24.87 2.66
N LEU A 259 -8.37 -24.16 1.62
CA LEU A 259 -9.32 -23.08 1.77
C LEU A 259 -10.61 -23.68 2.34
N THR A 260 -10.94 -23.36 3.57
CA THR A 260 -12.28 -23.55 4.08
C THR A 260 -13.17 -22.48 3.41
N LEU A 261 -13.90 -22.90 2.37
CA LEU A 261 -14.83 -22.04 1.63
C LEU A 261 -16.10 -21.77 2.45
#